data_749186fd8772ff23c9780f8eb60f21f5
#
_entry.id   749186fd8772ff23c9780f8eb60f21f5
#
_cell.length_a   1.000
_cell.length_b   1.000
_cell.length_c   1.000
_cell.angle_alpha   90.00
_cell.angle_beta   90.00
_cell.angle_gamma   90.00
#
_symmetry.space_group_name_H-M   'P 1'
#
loop_
_entity.id
_entity.type
_entity.pdbx_description
1 polymer ?
#
loop_
_entity_poly.entity_id
_entity_poly.type
_entity_poly.pdbx_seq_one_letter_code
_entity_poly.pdbx_strand_id
1 'polypeptide(L)'
;TVNFQRVTGEMRAYAPLGQLGGGSGGQPVKFVMGMTARSGALFGNAGAFFFQQQFSVGGVMFGQQLRGYPEFSITPTGFNPNTDQNRSDPGSFGNAFMTVTGEIGMRFNQMFYLNLFTDAGNNWASARQINPTRLYRSAGVGVSTVTPLGPLGLDLAYGFDRISIDPITLRAKPDPRWQLHFRLGQLY
;
A
#
# COMPACT_ATOMS: atom_id res chain seq x y z
N THR A 1 19.45 -26.58 -4.44
CA THR A 1 19.47 -26.32 -2.99
C THR A 1 18.77 -24.98 -2.75
N VAL A 2 17.70 -24.97 -1.94
CA VAL A 2 17.03 -23.75 -1.52
C VAL A 2 17.75 -23.24 -0.28
N ASN A 3 18.23 -22.00 -0.34
CA ASN A 3 18.82 -21.31 0.80
C ASN A 3 18.57 -19.82 0.65
N PHE A 4 17.77 -19.23 1.55
CA PHE A 4 17.45 -17.82 1.53
C PHE A 4 17.30 -17.25 2.94
N GLN A 5 17.51 -15.95 3.05
CA GLN A 5 17.24 -15.13 4.24
C GLN A 5 16.29 -14.01 3.86
N ARG A 6 15.21 -13.85 4.61
CA ARG A 6 14.23 -12.79 4.45
C ARG A 6 14.31 -11.83 5.62
N VAL A 7 14.62 -10.56 5.34
CA VAL A 7 14.70 -9.50 6.32
C VAL A 7 13.64 -8.45 6.01
N THR A 8 12.89 -8.04 7.00
CA THR A 8 11.89 -6.96 6.89
C THR A 8 12.05 -6.00 8.05
N GLY A 9 11.87 -4.71 7.78
CA GLY A 9 11.86 -3.65 8.78
C GLY A 9 10.64 -2.76 8.62
N GLU A 10 10.12 -2.29 9.73
CA GLU A 10 9.02 -1.33 9.77
C GLU A 10 9.31 -0.25 10.80
N MET A 11 9.05 1.00 10.43
CA MET A 11 9.11 2.16 11.31
C MET A 11 7.76 2.87 11.25
N ARG A 12 7.21 3.19 12.43
CA ARG A 12 5.99 3.98 12.57
C ARG A 12 6.25 5.17 13.48
N ALA A 13 5.72 6.33 13.09
CA ALA A 13 5.75 7.54 13.89
C ALA A 13 4.35 8.16 13.90
N TYR A 14 3.92 8.63 15.08
CA TYR A 14 2.62 9.28 15.26
C TYR A 14 2.80 10.57 16.03
N ALA A 15 2.11 11.62 15.58
CA ALA A 15 2.09 12.91 16.23
C ALA A 15 0.64 13.41 16.39
N PRO A 16 0.19 13.73 17.62
CA PRO A 16 -1.11 14.37 17.78
C PRO A 16 -1.05 15.80 17.21
N LEU A 17 -2.01 16.14 16.34
CA LEU A 17 -2.12 17.48 15.77
C LEU A 17 -3.03 18.40 16.56
N GLY A 18 -3.88 17.83 17.43
CA GLY A 18 -4.82 18.58 18.25
C GLY A 18 -6.22 17.98 18.29
N GLN A 19 -7.14 18.75 18.85
CA GLN A 19 -8.56 18.37 18.93
C GLN A 19 -9.46 19.58 18.68
N LEU A 20 -10.62 19.33 18.09
CA LEU A 20 -11.66 20.34 17.84
C LEU A 20 -12.97 19.92 18.51
N GLY A 21 -13.65 20.86 19.17
CA GLY A 21 -14.91 20.60 19.86
C GLY A 21 -14.70 20.04 21.27
N GLY A 22 -15.76 19.50 21.88
CA GLY A 22 -15.77 18.98 23.25
C GLY A 22 -16.39 19.94 24.27
N GLY A 23 -16.93 21.07 23.83
CA GLY A 23 -17.77 21.94 24.65
C GLY A 23 -19.18 21.38 24.81
N SER A 24 -19.80 21.52 25.98
CA SER A 24 -21.21 21.14 26.26
C SER A 24 -21.59 19.66 26.03
N GLY A 25 -20.72 18.71 26.39
CA GLY A 25 -21.06 17.27 26.40
C GLY A 25 -20.81 16.51 25.11
N GLY A 26 -20.27 17.14 24.06
CA GLY A 26 -19.84 16.47 22.83
C GLY A 26 -18.43 15.86 22.96
N GLN A 27 -18.19 14.72 22.31
CA GLN A 27 -16.84 14.16 22.22
C GLN A 27 -15.98 15.00 21.25
N PRO A 28 -14.73 15.37 21.62
CA PRO A 28 -13.87 16.12 20.72
C PRO A 28 -13.39 15.26 19.56
N VAL A 29 -13.35 15.84 18.38
CA VAL A 29 -12.70 15.25 17.20
C VAL A 29 -11.19 15.37 17.36
N LYS A 30 -10.49 14.25 17.39
CA LYS A 30 -9.03 14.18 17.54
C LYS A 30 -8.37 14.04 16.18
N PHE A 31 -7.29 14.80 15.95
CA PHE A 31 -6.47 14.77 14.76
C PHE A 31 -5.10 14.17 15.09
N VAL A 32 -4.66 13.24 14.26
CA VAL A 32 -3.37 12.56 14.39
C VAL A 32 -2.70 12.50 13.03
N MET A 33 -1.42 12.82 12.98
CA MET A 33 -0.58 12.54 11.83
C MET A 33 0.18 11.25 12.07
N GLY A 34 0.18 10.36 11.09
CA GLY A 34 0.92 9.11 11.09
C GLY A 34 1.88 9.03 9.91
N MET A 35 3.01 8.40 10.11
CA MET A 35 3.95 8.02 9.05
C MET A 35 4.38 6.58 9.28
N THR A 36 4.33 5.77 8.22
CA THR A 36 4.81 4.39 8.24
C THR A 36 5.77 4.19 7.08
N ALA A 37 6.94 3.63 7.36
CA ALA A 37 7.89 3.20 6.35
C ALA A 37 8.17 1.71 6.54
N ARG A 38 8.06 0.93 5.47
CA ARG A 38 8.35 -0.50 5.44
C ARG A 38 9.34 -0.79 4.35
N SER A 39 10.27 -1.68 4.61
CA SER A 39 11.21 -2.16 3.62
C SER A 39 11.58 -3.60 3.92
N GLY A 40 11.94 -4.34 2.89
CA GLY A 40 12.42 -5.69 3.06
C GLY A 40 13.25 -6.17 1.89
N ALA A 41 14.07 -7.17 2.18
CA ALA A 41 14.93 -7.81 1.19
C ALA A 41 15.02 -9.31 1.44
N LEU A 42 15.09 -10.06 0.36
CA LEU A 42 15.34 -11.48 0.32
C LEU A 42 16.71 -11.71 -0.32
N PHE A 43 17.56 -12.42 0.39
CA PHE A 43 18.91 -12.78 -0.04
C PHE A 43 19.01 -14.29 -0.26
N GLY A 44 19.80 -14.71 -1.23
CA GLY A 44 19.96 -16.10 -1.59
C GLY A 44 18.96 -16.55 -2.65
N ASN A 45 18.66 -17.84 -2.68
CA ASN A 45 17.80 -18.47 -3.68
C ASN A 45 16.61 -19.15 -3.02
N ALA A 46 15.42 -18.54 -3.15
CA ALA A 46 14.17 -19.15 -2.71
C ALA A 46 13.69 -20.28 -3.65
N GLY A 47 14.25 -20.35 -4.87
CA GLY A 47 13.79 -21.26 -5.90
C GLY A 47 12.37 -20.98 -6.39
N ALA A 48 11.99 -21.63 -7.47
CA ALA A 48 10.65 -21.43 -8.06
C ALA A 48 9.52 -21.92 -7.14
N PHE A 49 9.80 -22.83 -6.23
CA PHE A 49 8.79 -23.41 -5.33
C PHE A 49 8.38 -22.48 -4.18
N PHE A 50 9.29 -21.59 -3.74
CA PHE A 50 9.05 -20.67 -2.62
C PHE A 50 8.91 -19.22 -3.07
N PHE A 51 8.41 -18.96 -4.29
CA PHE A 51 8.19 -17.60 -4.80
C PHE A 51 7.27 -16.77 -3.88
N GLN A 52 6.36 -17.40 -3.14
CA GLN A 52 5.49 -16.74 -2.14
C GLN A 52 6.27 -16.14 -0.96
N GLN A 53 7.54 -16.49 -0.76
CA GLN A 53 8.40 -15.84 0.22
C GLN A 53 8.96 -14.51 -0.27
N GLN A 54 8.89 -14.27 -1.57
CA GLN A 54 9.20 -12.98 -2.17
C GLN A 54 8.11 -11.95 -1.81
N PHE A 55 8.35 -10.71 -2.17
CA PHE A 55 7.47 -9.59 -1.84
C PHE A 55 6.60 -9.23 -3.04
N SER A 56 5.33 -8.95 -2.77
CA SER A 56 4.41 -8.31 -3.71
C SER A 56 4.02 -6.92 -3.20
N VAL A 57 3.79 -5.98 -4.10
CA VAL A 57 3.38 -4.61 -3.81
C VAL A 57 2.17 -4.24 -4.66
N GLY A 58 1.23 -3.53 -4.06
CA GLY A 58 -0.03 -3.10 -4.69
C GLY A 58 -1.25 -3.58 -3.94
N GLY A 59 -2.34 -2.82 -4.04
CA GLY A 59 -3.60 -3.12 -3.36
C GLY A 59 -3.56 -2.93 -1.86
N VAL A 60 -4.45 -3.63 -1.16
CA VAL A 60 -4.61 -3.53 0.30
C VAL A 60 -4.81 -4.88 0.99
N MET A 61 -5.06 -5.96 0.23
CA MET A 61 -5.41 -7.26 0.78
C MET A 61 -4.21 -8.21 0.87
N PHE A 62 -3.32 -8.16 -0.11
CA PHE A 62 -2.20 -9.09 -0.23
C PHE A 62 -0.86 -8.35 -0.35
N GLY A 63 0.18 -8.88 0.30
CA GLY A 63 1.52 -8.33 0.20
C GLY A 63 1.70 -6.97 0.90
N GLN A 64 2.46 -6.08 0.26
CA GLN A 64 2.75 -4.74 0.78
C GLN A 64 1.76 -3.74 0.20
N GLN A 65 1.10 -3.04 1.09
CA GLN A 65 0.04 -2.11 0.72
C GLN A 65 0.57 -0.94 -0.11
N LEU A 66 -0.16 -0.66 -1.21
CA LEU A 66 -0.03 0.55 -2.00
C LEU A 66 -1.41 0.86 -2.61
N ARG A 67 -2.17 1.73 -1.95
CA ARG A 67 -3.51 2.14 -2.38
C ARG A 67 -3.45 2.89 -3.70
N GLY A 68 -4.52 2.83 -4.51
CA GLY A 68 -4.56 3.41 -5.85
C GLY A 68 -3.98 2.51 -6.95
N TYR A 69 -3.47 1.35 -6.58
CA TYR A 69 -2.92 0.34 -7.49
C TYR A 69 -3.61 -1.00 -7.25
N PRO A 70 -3.86 -1.81 -8.31
CA PRO A 70 -4.37 -3.17 -8.15
C PRO A 70 -3.43 -4.06 -7.34
N GLU A 71 -3.97 -5.14 -6.79
CA GLU A 71 -3.16 -6.17 -6.13
C GLU A 71 -2.09 -6.71 -7.08
N PHE A 72 -0.87 -6.90 -6.58
CA PHE A 72 0.27 -7.45 -7.32
C PHE A 72 0.73 -6.64 -8.55
N SER A 73 0.23 -5.42 -8.74
CA SER A 73 0.48 -4.67 -9.98
C SER A 73 1.84 -3.98 -10.05
N ILE A 74 2.51 -3.79 -8.92
CA ILE A 74 3.87 -3.24 -8.88
C ILE A 74 4.85 -4.39 -8.92
N THR A 75 5.40 -4.63 -10.10
CA THR A 75 6.34 -5.72 -10.36
C THR A 75 7.79 -5.23 -10.35
N PRO A 76 8.78 -6.11 -10.27
CA PRO A 76 10.20 -5.71 -10.40
C PRO A 76 10.56 -5.01 -11.70
N THR A 77 9.74 -5.20 -12.75
CA THR A 77 9.90 -4.55 -14.06
C THR A 77 9.08 -3.26 -14.20
N GLY A 78 8.25 -2.94 -13.20
CA GLY A 78 7.41 -1.75 -13.17
C GLY A 78 5.92 -2.05 -12.97
N PHE A 79 5.07 -1.04 -13.17
CA PHE A 79 3.63 -1.22 -13.08
C PHE A 79 3.10 -2.09 -14.23
N ASN A 80 2.37 -3.13 -13.90
CA ASN A 80 1.71 -4.01 -14.85
C ASN A 80 0.21 -3.67 -14.93
N PRO A 81 -0.27 -3.06 -16.03
CA PRO A 81 -1.68 -2.71 -16.18
C PRO A 81 -2.60 -3.91 -16.44
N ASN A 82 -2.02 -5.06 -16.83
CA ASN A 82 -2.75 -6.27 -17.17
C ASN A 82 -2.78 -7.29 -16.01
N THR A 83 -2.43 -6.88 -14.82
CA THR A 83 -2.50 -7.76 -13.65
C THR A 83 -3.95 -8.15 -13.39
N ASP A 84 -4.25 -9.43 -13.53
CA ASP A 84 -5.50 -10.00 -13.05
C ASP A 84 -5.49 -10.00 -11.52
N GLN A 85 -6.44 -9.29 -10.92
CA GLN A 85 -6.54 -9.13 -9.46
C GLN A 85 -6.72 -10.46 -8.71
N ASN A 86 -7.10 -11.52 -9.40
CA ASN A 86 -7.31 -12.85 -8.85
C ASN A 86 -6.12 -13.80 -9.05
N ARG A 87 -5.04 -13.34 -9.67
CA ARG A 87 -3.87 -14.18 -9.97
C ARG A 87 -2.60 -13.56 -9.43
N SER A 88 -1.92 -14.32 -8.57
CA SER A 88 -0.54 -14.06 -8.20
C SER A 88 0.39 -14.70 -9.24
N ASP A 89 0.76 -13.94 -10.26
CA ASP A 89 1.78 -14.35 -11.22
C ASP A 89 3.16 -14.31 -10.52
N PRO A 90 4.01 -15.34 -10.64
CA PRO A 90 5.39 -15.31 -10.13
C PRO A 90 6.19 -14.07 -10.56
N GLY A 91 5.93 -13.52 -11.75
CA GLY A 91 6.53 -12.28 -12.24
C GLY A 91 6.15 -11.01 -11.45
N SER A 92 5.08 -11.07 -10.66
CA SER A 92 4.65 -9.97 -9.78
C SER A 92 5.44 -9.86 -8.47
N PHE A 93 6.25 -10.88 -8.16
CA PHE A 93 7.00 -10.95 -6.91
C PHE A 93 8.45 -10.50 -7.11
N GLY A 94 8.95 -9.72 -6.15
CA GLY A 94 10.34 -9.26 -6.12
C GLY A 94 11.07 -9.68 -4.86
N ASN A 95 12.39 -9.56 -4.90
CA ASN A 95 13.24 -9.87 -3.76
C ASN A 95 13.48 -8.67 -2.84
N ALA A 96 12.97 -7.49 -3.19
CA ALA A 96 13.06 -6.33 -2.31
C ALA A 96 11.90 -5.38 -2.55
N PHE A 97 11.48 -4.70 -1.50
CA PHE A 97 10.43 -3.67 -1.57
C PHE A 97 10.73 -2.51 -0.63
N MET A 98 10.09 -1.40 -0.91
CA MET A 98 9.97 -0.26 0.00
C MET A 98 8.59 0.37 -0.17
N THR A 99 7.92 0.67 0.94
CA THR A 99 6.67 1.43 0.97
C THR A 99 6.73 2.49 2.05
N VAL A 100 6.17 3.64 1.77
CA VAL A 100 6.03 4.76 2.71
C VAL A 100 4.59 5.26 2.64
N THR A 101 3.98 5.42 3.79
CA THR A 101 2.63 5.98 3.95
C THR A 101 2.69 7.18 4.87
N GLY A 102 2.13 8.30 4.43
CA GLY A 102 1.83 9.46 5.27
C GLY A 102 0.32 9.58 5.41
N GLU A 103 -0.17 9.85 6.63
CA GLU A 103 -1.60 9.87 6.90
C GLU A 103 -1.97 10.97 7.90
N ILE A 104 -3.07 11.66 7.64
CA ILE A 104 -3.72 12.56 8.61
C ILE A 104 -5.09 11.97 8.92
N GLY A 105 -5.25 11.51 10.16
CA GLY A 105 -6.44 10.85 10.64
C GLY A 105 -7.29 11.74 11.54
N MET A 106 -8.60 11.60 11.39
CA MET A 106 -9.63 12.25 12.19
C MET A 106 -10.48 11.19 12.89
N ARG A 107 -10.48 11.20 14.21
CA ARG A 107 -11.30 10.29 15.01
C ARG A 107 -12.49 11.05 15.60
N PHE A 108 -13.68 10.74 15.11
CA PHE A 108 -14.92 11.36 15.57
C PHE A 108 -15.46 10.74 16.84
N ASN A 109 -15.34 9.41 16.96
CA ASN A 109 -15.72 8.64 18.14
C ASN A 109 -14.91 7.33 18.19
N GLN A 110 -15.29 6.39 19.06
CA GLN A 110 -14.61 5.10 19.16
C GLN A 110 -14.83 4.19 17.93
N MET A 111 -15.86 4.47 17.11
CA MET A 111 -16.26 3.62 16.00
C MET A 111 -15.83 4.15 14.63
N PHE A 112 -15.76 5.48 14.46
CA PHE A 112 -15.51 6.09 13.15
C PHE A 112 -14.18 6.82 13.09
N TYR A 113 -13.41 6.47 12.06
CA TYR A 113 -12.13 7.07 11.71
C TYR A 113 -12.13 7.45 10.25
N LEU A 114 -11.75 8.68 9.95
CA LEU A 114 -11.60 9.20 8.59
C LEU A 114 -10.13 9.61 8.40
N ASN A 115 -9.57 9.34 7.23
CA ASN A 115 -8.19 9.70 6.95
C ASN A 115 -7.98 10.26 5.55
N LEU A 116 -7.03 11.17 5.45
CA LEU A 116 -6.37 11.57 4.22
C LEU A 116 -5.01 10.91 4.20
N PHE A 117 -4.62 10.34 3.07
CA PHE A 117 -3.35 9.63 2.98
C PHE A 117 -2.61 9.88 1.68
N THR A 118 -1.31 9.66 1.72
CA THR A 118 -0.44 9.51 0.56
C THR A 118 0.42 8.27 0.75
N ASP A 119 0.51 7.45 -0.29
CA ASP A 119 1.34 6.26 -0.31
C ASP A 119 2.38 6.39 -1.41
N ALA A 120 3.55 5.82 -1.16
CA ALA A 120 4.59 5.64 -2.16
C ALA A 120 5.26 4.28 -1.97
N GLY A 121 5.51 3.55 -3.06
CA GLY A 121 6.12 2.23 -2.94
C GLY A 121 6.61 1.67 -4.26
N ASN A 122 7.50 0.69 -4.17
CA ASN A 122 8.00 -0.05 -5.32
C ASN A 122 8.50 -1.45 -4.92
N ASN A 123 8.67 -2.29 -5.93
CA ASN A 123 9.17 -3.65 -5.83
C ASN A 123 10.37 -3.82 -6.77
N TRP A 124 11.39 -4.58 -6.34
CA TRP A 124 12.62 -4.78 -7.12
C TRP A 124 13.04 -6.25 -7.13
N ALA A 125 13.71 -6.66 -8.21
CA ALA A 125 14.25 -8.00 -8.34
C ALA A 125 15.39 -8.30 -7.36
N SER A 126 16.03 -7.27 -6.79
CA SER A 126 17.17 -7.43 -5.88
C SER A 126 17.27 -6.25 -4.91
N ALA A 127 17.78 -6.50 -3.70
CA ALA A 127 18.05 -5.47 -2.69
C ALA A 127 18.99 -4.36 -3.19
N ARG A 128 19.92 -4.68 -4.09
CA ARG A 128 20.85 -3.72 -4.69
C ARG A 128 20.19 -2.69 -5.61
N GLN A 129 18.97 -2.99 -6.07
CA GLN A 129 18.21 -2.13 -6.99
C GLN A 129 17.27 -1.18 -6.26
N ILE A 130 17.18 -1.25 -4.91
CA ILE A 130 16.34 -0.35 -4.12
C ILE A 130 16.73 1.09 -4.43
N ASN A 131 15.75 1.85 -4.92
CA ASN A 131 15.91 3.26 -5.25
C ASN A 131 14.73 4.06 -4.68
N PRO A 132 14.93 4.79 -3.57
CA PRO A 132 13.87 5.57 -2.93
C PRO A 132 13.31 6.73 -3.77
N THR A 133 13.97 7.09 -4.88
CA THR A 133 13.49 8.16 -5.78
C THR A 133 12.56 7.64 -6.88
N ARG A 134 12.46 6.31 -7.03
CA ARG A 134 11.63 5.65 -8.04
C ARG A 134 10.49 4.88 -7.37
N LEU A 135 9.57 5.60 -6.77
CA LEU A 135 8.39 5.04 -6.11
C LEU A 135 7.13 5.39 -6.89
N TYR A 136 6.23 4.44 -7.02
CA TYR A 136 4.85 4.65 -7.49
C TYR A 136 4.07 5.33 -6.40
N ARG A 137 3.33 6.39 -6.73
CA ARG A 137 2.70 7.31 -5.78
C ARG A 137 1.20 7.30 -5.91
N SER A 138 0.53 7.48 -4.79
CA SER A 138 -0.90 7.70 -4.74
C SER A 138 -1.28 8.64 -3.60
N ALA A 139 -2.49 9.15 -3.66
CA ALA A 139 -3.12 9.88 -2.57
C ALA A 139 -4.61 9.58 -2.55
N GLY A 140 -5.23 9.70 -1.39
CA GLY A 140 -6.65 9.38 -1.28
C GLY A 140 -7.26 9.71 0.07
N VAL A 141 -8.49 9.26 0.21
CA VAL A 141 -9.29 9.39 1.42
C VAL A 141 -9.77 8.01 1.84
N GLY A 142 -9.84 7.79 3.14
CA GLY A 142 -10.33 6.54 3.70
C GLY A 142 -11.32 6.78 4.82
N VAL A 143 -12.24 5.85 4.97
CA VAL A 143 -13.14 5.76 6.12
C VAL A 143 -13.04 4.37 6.72
N SER A 144 -12.95 4.30 8.04
CA SER A 144 -12.93 3.02 8.75
C SER A 144 -13.90 3.04 9.91
N THR A 145 -14.50 1.89 10.17
CA THR A 145 -15.39 1.68 11.31
C THR A 145 -15.04 0.39 12.03
N VAL A 146 -15.19 0.39 13.34
CA VAL A 146 -15.04 -0.82 14.16
C VAL A 146 -16.37 -1.52 14.26
N THR A 147 -16.42 -2.77 13.80
CA THR A 147 -17.62 -3.61 13.86
C THR A 147 -17.37 -4.83 14.75
N PRO A 148 -18.41 -5.55 15.19
CA PRO A 148 -18.24 -6.81 15.93
C PRO A 148 -17.45 -7.90 15.18
N LEU A 149 -17.39 -7.80 13.85
CA LEU A 149 -16.62 -8.71 12.98
C LEU A 149 -15.16 -8.23 12.77
N GLY A 150 -14.79 -7.13 13.39
CA GLY A 150 -13.51 -6.48 13.22
C GLY A 150 -13.62 -5.14 12.48
N PRO A 151 -12.49 -4.44 12.31
CA PRO A 151 -12.49 -3.17 11.60
C PRO A 151 -12.73 -3.36 10.11
N LEU A 152 -13.59 -2.51 9.56
CA LEU A 152 -13.89 -2.39 8.14
C LEU A 152 -13.39 -1.04 7.63
N GLY A 153 -12.78 -1.02 6.47
CA GLY A 153 -12.31 0.21 5.82
C GLY A 153 -12.63 0.26 4.34
N LEU A 154 -12.91 1.47 3.88
CA LEU A 154 -13.03 1.81 2.46
C LEU A 154 -12.04 2.93 2.16
N ASP A 155 -11.18 2.73 1.19
CA ASP A 155 -10.21 3.73 0.73
C ASP A 155 -10.45 4.04 -0.74
N LEU A 156 -10.61 5.32 -1.05
CA LEU A 156 -10.65 5.82 -2.42
C LEU A 156 -9.32 6.51 -2.71
N ALA A 157 -8.53 5.92 -3.60
CA ALA A 157 -7.16 6.34 -3.88
C ALA A 157 -6.94 6.62 -5.36
N TYR A 158 -6.19 7.68 -5.66
CA TYR A 158 -5.77 8.07 -6.99
C TYR A 158 -4.32 7.66 -7.23
N GLY A 159 -4.10 6.73 -8.16
CA GLY A 159 -2.75 6.28 -8.55
C GLY A 159 -2.18 7.18 -9.64
N PHE A 160 -1.14 7.95 -9.33
CA PHE A 160 -0.57 8.96 -10.23
C PHE A 160 0.26 8.36 -11.36
N ASP A 161 0.99 7.29 -11.10
CA ASP A 161 2.02 6.75 -11.99
C ASP A 161 1.53 5.48 -12.72
N ARG A 162 0.22 5.34 -12.87
CA ARG A 162 -0.40 4.23 -13.63
C ARG A 162 -0.24 4.47 -15.13
N ILE A 163 -0.15 3.35 -15.85
CA ILE A 163 -0.12 3.33 -17.32
C ILE A 163 -1.17 2.37 -17.84
N SER A 164 -1.62 2.59 -19.07
CA SER A 164 -2.36 1.62 -19.89
C SER A 164 -1.57 1.30 -21.16
N ILE A 165 -1.85 0.15 -21.74
CA ILE A 165 -1.28 -0.25 -23.04
C ILE A 165 -2.33 0.06 -24.10
N ASP A 166 -1.99 0.92 -25.05
CA ASP A 166 -2.84 1.19 -26.19
C ASP A 166 -2.96 -0.09 -27.04
N PRO A 167 -4.19 -0.61 -27.28
CA PRO A 167 -4.38 -1.89 -27.94
C PRO A 167 -3.97 -1.88 -29.44
N ILE A 168 -3.88 -0.71 -30.05
CA ILE A 168 -3.53 -0.56 -31.48
C ILE A 168 -2.03 -0.36 -31.66
N THR A 169 -1.45 0.57 -30.88
CA THR A 169 -0.04 0.95 -31.02
C THR A 169 0.90 0.17 -30.12
N LEU A 170 0.37 -0.61 -29.16
CA LEU A 170 1.10 -1.36 -28.13
C LEU A 170 2.06 -0.48 -27.30
N ARG A 171 1.81 0.82 -27.27
CA ARG A 171 2.62 1.78 -26.51
C ARG A 171 2.03 2.05 -25.15
N ALA A 172 2.89 2.20 -24.16
CA ALA A 172 2.50 2.64 -22.83
C ALA A 172 2.03 4.10 -22.87
N LYS A 173 0.86 4.35 -22.28
CA LYS A 173 0.24 5.68 -22.15
C LYS A 173 -0.03 5.94 -20.66
N PRO A 174 0.27 7.15 -20.12
CA PRO A 174 -0.14 7.53 -18.78
C PRO A 174 -1.66 7.38 -18.60
N ASP A 175 -2.07 6.74 -17.54
CA ASP A 175 -3.48 6.45 -17.25
C ASP A 175 -3.74 6.51 -15.74
N PRO A 176 -3.50 7.68 -15.13
CA PRO A 176 -3.79 7.88 -13.71
C PRO A 176 -5.30 7.77 -13.47
N ARG A 177 -5.71 7.03 -12.46
CA ARG A 177 -7.14 6.82 -12.17
C ARG A 177 -7.42 6.55 -10.70
N TRP A 178 -8.67 6.73 -10.33
CA TRP A 178 -9.21 6.36 -9.02
C TRP A 178 -9.39 4.85 -8.90
N GLN A 179 -9.15 4.34 -7.69
CA GLN A 179 -9.41 2.97 -7.32
C GLN A 179 -10.02 2.91 -5.92
N LEU A 180 -11.11 2.16 -5.80
CA LEU A 180 -11.73 1.86 -4.52
C LEU A 180 -11.11 0.58 -3.96
N HIS A 181 -10.73 0.62 -2.69
CA HIS A 181 -10.22 -0.54 -1.95
C HIS A 181 -11.11 -0.81 -0.74
N PHE A 182 -11.37 -2.07 -0.49
CA PHE A 182 -12.06 -2.55 0.70
C PHE A 182 -11.06 -3.26 1.60
N ARG A 183 -11.02 -2.88 2.89
CA ARG A 183 -10.16 -3.50 3.91
C ARG A 183 -10.99 -4.17 4.99
N LEU A 184 -10.56 -5.36 5.39
CA LEU A 184 -11.16 -6.14 6.46
C LEU A 184 -10.07 -6.52 7.47
N GLY A 185 -10.32 -6.27 8.76
CA GLY A 185 -9.44 -6.74 9.82
C GLY A 185 -8.18 -5.90 10.09
N GLN A 186 -7.99 -4.74 9.44
CA GLN A 186 -6.85 -3.87 9.69
C GLN A 186 -7.29 -2.46 10.09
N LEU A 187 -6.97 -2.06 11.32
CA LEU A 187 -6.85 -0.66 11.75
C LEU A 187 -5.36 -0.31 11.77
N TYR A 188 -5.02 0.89 11.34
CA TYR A 188 -3.66 1.42 11.45
C TYR A 188 -3.27 1.72 12.90
#